data_fa2903b9fb02120a74b433b3f3e505ee
#
_entry.id   fa2903b9fb02120a74b433b3f3e505ee
#
_cell.length_a   1.000
_cell.length_b   1.000
_cell.length_c   1.000
_cell.angle_alpha   90.00
_cell.angle_beta   90.00
_cell.angle_gamma   90.00
#
_symmetry.space_group_name_H-M   'P 1'
#
loop_
_entity.id
_entity.type
_entity.pdbx_description
1 polymer ?
#
loop_
_entity_poly.entity_id
_entity_poly.type
_entity_poly.pdbx_seq_one_letter_code
_entity_poly.pdbx_strand_id
1 'polypeptide(L)'
;MFVRTLYGLVALAAAAGFSSAQPLNSSFGSRPAEAQPSIPVAYSGTTVKLPSPAKVESTNRAARLLRPVAEQPATPMNASPLPVAVNPAAPPGFNGPCPVYDSGDESEGMGAPGRFWASGQWLFWATSGQPLPVLATAAPAGTDRSLAGVAGLPTTTNLFGGDRANKDFRNGYRLNAGWWCDDCRTCGIEGDFFFLGNSLNRFAAASDGSQILTRPFVNALTGRPDVELVSSPGVVAGAVTSEVRNSLIGGGVNGICNLCGTPCGRLDFLIGYRYWNVSDSVQINENLTALANQTAVPAGTRFQITDRFATSNNFHGGMIGLSGEKQRGRWFVGGRASVALGVNSQTIDISGSTVITPPGGTPTSYPGGLLTQPSNTGHYTRSAFAVVPEVGVRAGAQITEHARVFVGYNFLYMSNVVRAGDQIDLRVNPNQLPPNNGLGGPALPAFTPKTTDFWAQGISLGLELRY
;
A
#
# COMPACT_ATOMS: atom_id res chain seq x y z
N MET A 1 -7.77 31.87 -28.48
CA MET A 1 -7.16 30.68 -29.12
C MET A 1 -6.44 29.77 -28.08
N PHE A 2 -5.99 30.31 -26.97
CA PHE A 2 -5.27 29.56 -25.90
C PHE A 2 -6.16 28.69 -24.99
N VAL A 3 -7.41 29.00 -24.81
CA VAL A 3 -8.34 28.27 -23.92
C VAL A 3 -8.68 26.86 -24.44
N ARG A 4 -8.65 26.65 -25.75
CA ARG A 4 -8.92 25.30 -26.32
C ARG A 4 -7.78 24.31 -26.18
N THR A 5 -6.55 24.78 -26.05
CA THR A 5 -5.37 23.90 -25.89
C THR A 5 -5.22 23.38 -24.44
N LEU A 6 -5.69 24.14 -23.45
CA LEU A 6 -5.63 23.74 -22.04
C LEU A 6 -6.65 22.64 -21.70
N TYR A 7 -7.85 22.68 -22.34
CA TYR A 7 -8.84 21.61 -22.20
C TYR A 7 -8.35 20.27 -22.77
N GLY A 8 -7.52 20.31 -23.81
CA GLY A 8 -6.91 19.11 -24.40
C GLY A 8 -5.87 18.44 -23.48
N LEU A 9 -5.13 19.21 -22.72
CA LEU A 9 -4.09 18.67 -21.82
C LEU A 9 -4.67 18.06 -20.55
N VAL A 10 -5.74 18.62 -20.00
CA VAL A 10 -6.45 18.05 -18.82
C VAL A 10 -7.23 16.80 -19.23
N ALA A 11 -7.81 16.77 -20.43
CA ALA A 11 -8.52 15.60 -20.95
C ALA A 11 -7.57 14.44 -21.29
N LEU A 12 -6.33 14.73 -21.75
CA LEU A 12 -5.33 13.69 -22.05
C LEU A 12 -4.78 13.02 -20.79
N ALA A 13 -4.64 13.76 -19.69
CA ALA A 13 -4.23 13.18 -18.40
C ALA A 13 -5.31 12.30 -17.78
N ALA A 14 -6.60 12.61 -17.98
CA ALA A 14 -7.71 11.80 -17.52
C ALA A 14 -7.92 10.54 -18.39
N ALA A 15 -7.55 10.55 -19.67
CA ALA A 15 -7.72 9.40 -20.58
C ALA A 15 -6.62 8.33 -20.44
N ALA A 16 -5.45 8.68 -19.89
CA ALA A 16 -4.35 7.74 -19.71
C ALA A 16 -4.46 6.85 -18.43
N GLY A 17 -5.45 7.11 -17.57
CA GLY A 17 -5.61 6.44 -16.27
C GLY A 17 -6.68 5.36 -16.19
N PHE A 18 -7.54 5.19 -17.20
CA PHE A 18 -8.64 4.23 -17.16
C PHE A 18 -8.53 3.17 -18.26
N SER A 19 -7.65 2.20 -18.06
CA SER A 19 -7.87 0.86 -18.62
C SER A 19 -8.56 0.02 -17.54
N SER A 20 -9.88 0.12 -17.48
CA SER A 20 -10.71 -0.79 -16.71
C SER A 20 -10.63 -2.16 -17.35
N ALA A 21 -10.07 -3.13 -16.63
CA ALA A 21 -10.22 -4.53 -16.98
C ALA A 21 -11.72 -4.89 -16.94
N GLN A 22 -12.30 -5.14 -18.10
CA GLN A 22 -13.64 -5.73 -18.20
C GLN A 22 -13.62 -7.14 -17.61
N PRO A 23 -14.64 -7.55 -16.86
CA PRO A 23 -14.78 -8.92 -16.44
C PRO A 23 -15.15 -9.77 -17.67
N LEU A 24 -14.31 -10.74 -18.00
CA LEU A 24 -14.64 -11.82 -18.93
C LEU A 24 -15.73 -12.70 -18.30
N ASN A 25 -16.94 -12.51 -18.78
CA ASN A 25 -18.08 -13.37 -18.50
C ASN A 25 -17.94 -14.64 -19.35
N SER A 26 -17.39 -15.72 -18.79
CA SER A 26 -17.45 -17.04 -19.39
C SER A 26 -18.45 -17.90 -18.62
N SER A 27 -19.66 -18.00 -19.15
CA SER A 27 -20.62 -19.01 -18.78
C SER A 27 -20.13 -20.38 -19.31
N PHE A 28 -19.63 -21.22 -18.42
CA PHE A 28 -19.47 -22.64 -18.70
C PHE A 28 -20.44 -23.44 -17.84
N GLY A 29 -21.30 -24.17 -18.53
CA GLY A 29 -22.29 -25.04 -17.95
C GLY A 29 -21.66 -26.17 -17.14
N SER A 30 -22.23 -26.41 -15.97
CA SER A 30 -21.90 -27.49 -15.07
C SER A 30 -22.29 -28.85 -15.64
N ARG A 31 -21.30 -29.73 -15.83
CA ARG A 31 -21.52 -31.18 -15.84
C ARG A 31 -21.04 -31.76 -14.51
N PRO A 32 -21.73 -32.73 -13.92
CA PRO A 32 -21.30 -33.36 -12.68
C PRO A 32 -20.04 -34.20 -12.93
N ALA A 33 -19.00 -33.98 -12.12
CA ALA A 33 -17.80 -34.78 -12.14
C ALA A 33 -18.00 -36.09 -11.39
N GLU A 34 -17.74 -37.20 -12.06
CA GLU A 34 -17.63 -38.54 -11.51
C GLU A 34 -16.45 -38.60 -10.52
N ALA A 35 -16.68 -39.17 -9.35
CA ALA A 35 -15.70 -39.31 -8.28
C ALA A 35 -14.57 -40.25 -8.69
N GLN A 36 -13.34 -39.76 -8.81
CA GLN A 36 -12.14 -40.59 -8.95
C GLN A 36 -11.44 -40.75 -7.59
N PRO A 37 -10.76 -41.91 -7.37
CA PRO A 37 -10.17 -42.25 -6.09
C PRO A 37 -8.97 -41.35 -5.73
N SER A 38 -8.93 -40.88 -4.49
CA SER A 38 -7.86 -40.10 -3.89
C SER A 38 -6.59 -40.92 -3.72
N ILE A 39 -5.47 -40.41 -4.22
CA ILE A 39 -4.13 -40.99 -4.02
C ILE A 39 -3.45 -40.24 -2.86
N PRO A 40 -3.07 -40.91 -1.77
CA PRO A 40 -2.41 -40.24 -0.66
C PRO A 40 -0.93 -39.98 -0.94
N VAL A 41 -0.50 -38.74 -0.80
CA VAL A 41 0.94 -38.39 -0.73
C VAL A 41 1.43 -38.73 0.64
N ALA A 42 2.24 -39.79 0.77
CA ALA A 42 2.80 -40.24 2.02
C ALA A 42 3.94 -39.31 2.46
N TYR A 43 3.71 -38.47 3.43
CA TYR A 43 4.77 -37.85 4.22
C TYR A 43 5.18 -38.83 5.31
N SER A 44 6.44 -39.32 5.28
CA SER A 44 7.03 -40.17 6.30
C SER A 44 7.29 -39.36 7.58
N GLY A 45 6.33 -39.34 8.49
CA GLY A 45 6.48 -38.76 9.81
C GLY A 45 6.85 -39.83 10.84
N THR A 46 8.08 -39.79 11.35
CA THR A 46 8.51 -40.59 12.50
C THR A 46 7.82 -40.07 13.76
N THR A 47 6.93 -40.87 14.35
CA THR A 47 6.24 -40.56 15.62
C THR A 47 7.19 -40.66 16.81
N VAL A 48 7.55 -39.53 17.42
CA VAL A 48 8.18 -39.48 18.74
C VAL A 48 7.09 -39.15 19.76
N LYS A 49 6.93 -40.08 20.73
CA LYS A 49 5.95 -40.01 21.83
C LYS A 49 6.38 -38.94 22.83
N LEU A 50 5.59 -37.88 23.01
CA LEU A 50 5.79 -36.84 24.02
C LEU A 50 5.11 -37.23 25.35
N PRO A 51 5.68 -36.84 26.52
CA PRO A 51 5.06 -37.04 27.83
C PRO A 51 3.93 -36.03 28.07
N SER A 52 2.89 -36.48 28.83
CA SER A 52 1.70 -35.73 29.20
C SER A 52 1.99 -34.44 29.97
N PRO A 53 1.22 -33.35 29.75
CA PRO A 53 1.38 -32.11 30.51
C PRO A 53 0.80 -32.21 31.93
N ALA A 54 1.58 -31.69 32.88
CA ALA A 54 1.15 -31.52 34.28
C ALA A 54 0.04 -30.47 34.42
N LYS A 55 -0.96 -30.75 35.27
CA LYS A 55 -2.01 -29.82 35.67
C LYS A 55 -1.43 -28.59 36.34
N VAL A 56 -1.78 -27.40 35.81
CA VAL A 56 -1.56 -26.13 36.50
C VAL A 56 -2.90 -25.70 37.11
N GLU A 57 -2.94 -25.59 38.41
CA GLU A 57 -4.04 -25.04 39.19
C GLU A 57 -4.11 -23.52 38.99
N SER A 58 -5.29 -23.02 38.62
CA SER A 58 -5.60 -21.60 38.52
C SER A 58 -5.92 -21.04 39.91
N THR A 59 -5.08 -20.20 40.46
CA THR A 59 -5.42 -19.38 41.62
C THR A 59 -6.10 -18.09 41.17
N ASN A 60 -7.39 -18.03 41.42
CA ASN A 60 -8.21 -16.80 41.37
C ASN A 60 -7.76 -15.81 42.43
N ARG A 61 -7.19 -14.67 42.04
CA ARG A 61 -6.97 -13.54 42.95
C ARG A 61 -7.01 -12.20 42.20
N ALA A 62 -8.20 -11.70 41.87
CA ALA A 62 -8.42 -10.28 41.62
C ALA A 62 -9.94 -9.96 41.56
N ALA A 63 -10.61 -10.05 42.71
CA ALA A 63 -11.94 -9.48 42.86
C ALA A 63 -11.99 -8.75 44.20
N ARG A 64 -11.52 -7.53 44.25
CA ARG A 64 -11.84 -6.52 45.27
C ARG A 64 -11.25 -5.19 44.83
N LEU A 65 -12.14 -4.25 44.49
CA LEU A 65 -12.07 -2.81 44.69
C LEU A 65 -12.89 -2.08 43.61
N LEU A 66 -14.20 -2.12 43.77
CA LEU A 66 -15.09 -1.05 43.33
C LEU A 66 -16.14 -0.84 44.44
N ARG A 67 -15.92 0.16 45.25
CA ARG A 67 -16.94 0.71 46.17
C ARG A 67 -17.78 1.71 45.35
N PRO A 68 -19.11 1.72 45.47
CA PRO A 68 -19.93 2.77 44.90
C PRO A 68 -19.74 4.05 45.68
N VAL A 69 -19.49 5.17 44.99
CA VAL A 69 -19.51 6.51 45.53
C VAL A 69 -20.97 6.93 45.71
N ALA A 70 -21.35 7.31 46.93
CA ALA A 70 -22.68 7.82 47.29
C ALA A 70 -22.96 9.14 46.56
N GLU A 71 -24.13 9.26 45.96
CA GLU A 71 -24.68 10.51 45.42
C GLU A 71 -24.90 11.52 46.57
N GLN A 72 -24.30 12.68 46.43
CA GLN A 72 -24.65 13.86 47.26
C GLN A 72 -25.79 14.62 46.59
N PRO A 73 -26.78 15.12 47.35
CA PRO A 73 -27.90 15.89 46.81
C PRO A 73 -27.43 17.26 46.32
N ALA A 74 -27.87 17.64 45.13
CA ALA A 74 -27.59 18.93 44.51
C ALA A 74 -28.26 20.07 45.26
N THR A 75 -27.48 21.06 45.69
CA THR A 75 -27.96 22.35 46.15
C THR A 75 -28.49 23.20 44.98
N PRO A 76 -29.59 23.95 45.12
CA PRO A 76 -30.12 24.77 44.04
C PRO A 76 -29.19 25.97 43.79
N MET A 77 -28.60 26.04 42.60
CA MET A 77 -27.90 27.22 42.11
C MET A 77 -28.92 28.31 41.76
N ASN A 78 -28.80 29.45 42.42
CA ASN A 78 -29.48 30.69 42.06
C ASN A 78 -29.11 31.08 40.62
N ALA A 79 -30.12 31.15 39.76
CA ALA A 79 -29.97 31.62 38.40
C ALA A 79 -29.71 33.13 38.38
N SER A 80 -28.48 33.52 38.12
CA SER A 80 -28.18 34.89 37.67
C SER A 80 -28.73 35.10 36.28
N PRO A 81 -29.32 36.26 35.95
CA PRO A 81 -29.84 36.53 34.64
C PRO A 81 -28.75 36.46 33.58
N LEU A 82 -29.00 35.70 32.52
CA LEU A 82 -28.13 35.61 31.35
C LEU A 82 -27.86 37.02 30.79
N PRO A 83 -26.61 37.35 30.45
CA PRO A 83 -26.34 38.61 29.76
C PRO A 83 -27.07 38.55 28.41
N VAL A 84 -27.77 39.66 28.11
CA VAL A 84 -28.43 39.91 26.84
C VAL A 84 -27.45 39.59 25.73
N ALA A 85 -27.86 38.70 24.79
CA ALA A 85 -27.09 38.36 23.59
C ALA A 85 -26.79 39.67 22.82
N VAL A 86 -25.59 40.18 22.98
CA VAL A 86 -25.04 41.16 22.05
C VAL A 86 -24.90 40.43 20.74
N ASN A 87 -25.75 40.80 19.79
CA ASN A 87 -25.62 40.36 18.38
C ASN A 87 -24.14 40.59 17.99
N PRO A 88 -23.36 39.57 17.62
CA PRO A 88 -22.03 39.84 17.14
C PRO A 88 -22.22 40.71 15.89
N ALA A 89 -21.74 41.95 15.96
CA ALA A 89 -21.67 42.81 14.78
C ALA A 89 -21.03 41.99 13.69
N ALA A 90 -21.68 41.88 12.53
CA ALA A 90 -21.13 41.26 11.35
C ALA A 90 -19.69 41.78 11.21
N PRO A 91 -18.71 40.92 10.93
CA PRO A 91 -17.34 41.38 10.70
C PRO A 91 -17.41 42.48 9.65
N PRO A 92 -16.71 43.62 9.81
CA PRO A 92 -16.75 44.69 8.85
C PRO A 92 -16.47 44.11 7.47
N GLY A 93 -17.44 44.22 6.56
CA GLY A 93 -17.27 43.75 5.21
C GLY A 93 -16.00 44.38 4.65
N PHE A 94 -15.09 43.58 4.16
CA PHE A 94 -13.90 44.02 3.42
C PHE A 94 -14.34 44.61 2.08
N ASN A 95 -14.96 45.78 2.11
CA ASN A 95 -15.27 46.61 0.96
C ASN A 95 -14.26 47.74 0.80
N GLY A 96 -13.08 47.63 1.41
CA GLY A 96 -11.99 48.55 1.14
C GLY A 96 -11.26 48.12 -0.14
N PRO A 97 -10.76 49.05 -0.97
CA PRO A 97 -9.83 48.70 -2.04
C PRO A 97 -8.67 47.91 -1.42
N CYS A 98 -8.19 46.87 -2.12
CA CYS A 98 -7.00 46.13 -1.68
C CYS A 98 -5.92 47.14 -1.29
N PRO A 99 -5.24 46.97 -0.13
CA PRO A 99 -4.15 47.86 0.20
C PRO A 99 -3.15 47.85 -0.95
N VAL A 100 -3.17 48.94 -1.73
CA VAL A 100 -2.14 49.21 -2.73
C VAL A 100 -0.88 49.45 -1.91
N TYR A 101 -0.01 48.47 -1.88
CA TYR A 101 1.32 48.68 -1.35
C TYR A 101 2.06 49.58 -2.32
N ASP A 102 2.07 50.86 -2.00
CA ASP A 102 2.92 51.83 -2.63
C ASP A 102 4.38 51.45 -2.27
N SER A 103 4.97 50.65 -3.16
CA SER A 103 6.39 50.31 -3.08
C SER A 103 7.16 51.51 -3.61
N GLY A 104 7.35 52.50 -2.74
CA GLY A 104 8.23 53.65 -2.98
C GLY A 104 9.71 53.30 -3.12
N ASP A 105 10.02 52.15 -3.66
CA ASP A 105 11.35 51.76 -4.07
C ASP A 105 11.23 51.18 -5.50
N GLU A 106 11.80 51.89 -6.46
CA GLU A 106 11.90 51.48 -7.86
C GLU A 106 12.78 50.23 -8.05
N SER A 107 12.42 49.14 -7.39
CA SER A 107 12.81 47.82 -7.84
C SER A 107 11.83 47.40 -8.91
N GLU A 108 12.28 47.32 -10.16
CA GLU A 108 11.55 46.86 -11.35
C GLU A 108 10.55 45.78 -10.97
N GLY A 109 9.28 46.17 -10.76
CA GLY A 109 8.19 45.33 -10.35
C GLY A 109 7.88 44.34 -11.46
N MET A 110 8.30 43.12 -11.29
CA MET A 110 7.79 42.02 -12.08
C MET A 110 6.28 41.93 -11.85
N GLY A 111 5.51 42.10 -12.93
CA GLY A 111 4.08 42.34 -13.05
C GLY A 111 3.19 41.71 -12.00
N ALA A 112 2.04 42.33 -11.73
CA ALA A 112 1.05 41.88 -10.76
C ALA A 112 0.75 40.38 -11.05
N PRO A 113 0.96 39.48 -10.09
CA PRO A 113 0.77 38.07 -10.32
C PRO A 113 -0.73 37.80 -10.60
N GLY A 114 -1.02 37.19 -11.72
CA GLY A 114 -2.38 36.90 -12.22
C GLY A 114 -3.25 36.10 -11.27
N ARG A 115 -4.52 35.93 -11.63
CA ARG A 115 -5.48 35.15 -10.85
C ARG A 115 -5.34 33.64 -11.01
N PHE A 116 -4.71 33.20 -12.11
CA PHE A 116 -4.55 31.79 -12.43
C PHE A 116 -3.11 31.35 -12.23
N TRP A 117 -2.92 30.17 -11.66
CA TRP A 117 -1.60 29.51 -11.62
C TRP A 117 -1.74 28.04 -11.99
N ALA A 118 -0.68 27.49 -12.58
CA ALA A 118 -0.53 26.07 -12.82
C ALA A 118 0.92 25.66 -12.62
N SER A 119 1.17 24.49 -12.04
CA SER A 119 2.52 23.94 -11.90
C SER A 119 2.57 22.48 -12.31
N GLY A 120 3.69 22.10 -12.94
CA GLY A 120 4.08 20.72 -13.18
C GLY A 120 5.36 20.41 -12.41
N GLN A 121 5.38 19.26 -11.75
CA GLN A 121 6.53 18.82 -10.97
C GLN A 121 6.93 17.41 -11.39
N TRP A 122 8.21 17.21 -11.59
CA TRP A 122 8.80 15.88 -11.66
C TRP A 122 9.19 15.45 -10.25
N LEU A 123 8.74 14.26 -9.86
CA LEU A 123 8.97 13.69 -8.54
C LEU A 123 10.06 12.62 -8.61
N PHE A 124 10.96 12.63 -7.65
CA PHE A 124 11.94 11.58 -7.41
C PHE A 124 11.82 11.14 -5.95
N TRP A 125 10.93 10.15 -5.71
CA TRP A 125 10.49 9.77 -4.37
C TRP A 125 10.72 8.29 -4.09
N ALA A 126 10.97 7.99 -2.80
CA ALA A 126 10.99 6.66 -2.23
C ALA A 126 9.74 6.44 -1.37
N THR A 127 9.36 5.18 -1.16
CA THR A 127 8.26 4.78 -0.29
C THR A 127 8.74 3.86 0.81
N SER A 128 7.90 3.66 1.85
CA SER A 128 8.20 2.77 2.99
C SER A 128 8.49 1.32 2.59
N GLY A 129 8.30 0.96 1.32
CA GLY A 129 8.38 -0.43 0.88
C GLY A 129 7.30 -1.31 1.51
N GLN A 130 7.06 -2.51 0.98
CA GLN A 130 6.20 -3.48 1.62
C GLN A 130 7.03 -4.59 2.29
N PRO A 131 6.74 -4.98 3.54
CA PRO A 131 7.43 -6.06 4.19
C PRO A 131 7.13 -7.38 3.46
N LEU A 132 8.14 -8.21 3.29
CA LEU A 132 8.00 -9.55 2.73
C LEU A 132 8.60 -10.58 3.70
N PRO A 133 7.92 -11.69 3.98
CA PRO A 133 8.57 -12.83 4.60
C PRO A 133 9.61 -13.43 3.64
N VAL A 134 10.45 -14.33 4.13
CA VAL A 134 11.35 -15.09 3.25
C VAL A 134 10.50 -16.01 2.35
N LEU A 135 10.64 -15.84 1.03
CA LEU A 135 9.80 -16.53 0.03
C LEU A 135 10.58 -17.55 -0.81
N ALA A 136 11.90 -17.40 -0.91
CA ALA A 136 12.76 -18.33 -1.60
C ALA A 136 14.10 -18.47 -0.88
N THR A 137 14.59 -19.72 -0.77
CA THR A 137 15.86 -20.04 -0.13
C THR A 137 16.63 -21.06 -0.96
N ALA A 138 17.94 -21.16 -0.69
CA ALA A 138 18.81 -22.19 -1.26
C ALA A 138 19.64 -22.86 -0.17
N ALA A 139 20.05 -24.08 -0.45
CA ALA A 139 21.02 -24.81 0.36
C ALA A 139 22.05 -25.51 -0.54
N PRO A 140 23.27 -25.81 -0.06
CA PRO A 140 24.25 -26.59 -0.79
C PRO A 140 23.71 -27.98 -1.15
N ALA A 141 24.12 -28.49 -2.32
CA ALA A 141 23.86 -29.88 -2.70
C ALA A 141 24.43 -30.84 -1.65
N GLY A 142 23.65 -31.85 -1.27
CA GLY A 142 24.04 -32.79 -0.22
C GLY A 142 23.62 -32.39 1.21
N THR A 143 23.00 -31.21 1.39
CA THR A 143 22.37 -30.89 2.68
C THR A 143 21.25 -31.90 2.97
N ASP A 144 21.20 -32.38 4.21
CA ASP A 144 20.13 -33.29 4.64
C ASP A 144 18.75 -32.72 4.35
N ARG A 145 17.83 -33.58 3.88
CA ARG A 145 16.48 -33.16 3.44
C ARG A 145 15.72 -32.41 4.52
N SER A 146 15.91 -32.77 5.76
CA SER A 146 15.23 -32.14 6.91
C SER A 146 15.76 -30.75 7.25
N LEU A 147 16.93 -30.37 6.74
CA LEU A 147 17.60 -29.09 6.98
C LEU A 147 17.69 -28.24 5.71
N ALA A 148 17.47 -28.84 4.54
CA ALA A 148 17.69 -28.25 3.24
C ALA A 148 16.78 -27.05 2.98
N GLY A 149 17.34 -25.84 3.00
CA GLY A 149 16.62 -24.58 2.70
C GLY A 149 15.69 -24.10 3.80
N VAL A 150 15.67 -24.73 4.98
CA VAL A 150 14.88 -24.29 6.13
C VAL A 150 15.36 -22.91 6.58
N ALA A 151 14.45 -21.93 6.61
CA ALA A 151 14.79 -20.55 6.95
C ALA A 151 15.38 -20.43 8.36
N GLY A 152 16.45 -19.62 8.50
CA GLY A 152 17.12 -19.37 9.78
C GLY A 152 18.25 -20.35 10.12
N LEU A 153 18.49 -21.40 9.33
CA LEU A 153 19.64 -22.28 9.53
C LEU A 153 20.92 -21.72 8.89
N PRO A 154 22.12 -21.98 9.46
CA PRO A 154 23.38 -21.46 8.93
C PRO A 154 23.71 -21.92 7.50
N THR A 155 23.22 -23.10 7.10
CA THR A 155 23.41 -23.68 5.77
C THR A 155 22.40 -23.12 4.72
N THR A 156 21.45 -22.30 5.15
CA THR A 156 20.42 -21.76 4.28
C THR A 156 20.73 -20.33 3.89
N THR A 157 20.71 -20.08 2.59
CA THR A 157 20.82 -18.74 2.01
C THR A 157 19.44 -18.23 1.63
N ASN A 158 19.05 -17.05 2.14
CA ASN A 158 17.85 -16.36 1.70
C ASN A 158 18.10 -15.77 0.31
N LEU A 159 17.32 -16.19 -0.68
CA LEU A 159 17.41 -15.67 -2.05
C LEU A 159 16.47 -14.50 -2.29
N PHE A 160 15.27 -14.55 -1.72
CA PHE A 160 14.25 -13.50 -1.90
C PHE A 160 13.31 -13.40 -0.69
N GLY A 161 12.99 -12.15 -0.32
CA GLY A 161 12.20 -11.83 0.87
C GLY A 161 13.06 -11.66 2.13
N GLY A 162 12.41 -11.53 3.28
CA GLY A 162 13.06 -11.25 4.57
C GLY A 162 13.38 -9.77 4.80
N ASP A 163 13.07 -8.89 3.87
CA ASP A 163 13.25 -7.43 3.94
C ASP A 163 12.05 -6.72 3.27
N ARG A 164 12.10 -5.40 3.18
CA ARG A 164 11.10 -4.59 2.50
C ARG A 164 11.41 -4.48 1.00
N ALA A 165 10.43 -4.79 0.15
CA ALA A 165 10.49 -4.58 -1.29
C ALA A 165 9.93 -3.21 -1.69
N ASN A 166 10.28 -2.73 -2.89
CA ASN A 166 9.76 -1.50 -3.49
C ASN A 166 10.08 -0.24 -2.66
N LYS A 167 11.24 -0.20 -2.00
CA LYS A 167 11.74 0.95 -1.21
C LYS A 167 12.57 1.94 -2.02
N ASP A 168 12.91 1.60 -3.25
CA ASP A 168 13.81 2.39 -4.09
C ASP A 168 13.16 3.70 -4.58
N PHE A 169 14.01 4.66 -4.89
CA PHE A 169 13.57 5.90 -5.53
C PHE A 169 13.00 5.63 -6.92
N ARG A 170 11.91 6.31 -7.24
CA ARG A 170 11.23 6.22 -8.53
C ARG A 170 10.67 7.55 -8.98
N ASN A 171 10.48 7.65 -10.28
CA ASN A 171 9.95 8.85 -10.91
C ASN A 171 8.44 8.93 -10.77
N GLY A 172 7.95 10.15 -10.73
CA GLY A 172 6.53 10.48 -10.76
C GLY A 172 6.30 11.89 -11.22
N TYR A 173 5.04 12.28 -11.26
CA TYR A 173 4.64 13.63 -11.65
C TYR A 173 3.54 14.14 -10.73
N ARG A 174 3.57 15.46 -10.47
CA ARG A 174 2.50 16.19 -9.79
C ARG A 174 2.09 17.36 -10.66
N LEU A 175 0.80 17.51 -10.84
CA LEU A 175 0.17 18.67 -11.47
C LEU A 175 -0.63 19.41 -10.40
N ASN A 176 -0.56 20.72 -10.43
CA ASN A 176 -1.31 21.56 -9.53
C ASN A 176 -1.81 22.76 -10.32
N ALA A 177 -3.05 23.17 -10.13
CA ALA A 177 -3.62 24.35 -10.75
C ALA A 177 -4.62 25.00 -9.80
N GLY A 178 -4.72 26.32 -9.87
CA GLY A 178 -5.66 27.04 -9.04
C GLY A 178 -6.02 28.41 -9.64
N TRP A 179 -7.04 28.97 -9.03
CA TRP A 179 -7.61 30.23 -9.43
C TRP A 179 -8.06 31.05 -8.22
N TRP A 180 -7.73 32.35 -8.21
CA TRP A 180 -8.15 33.32 -7.20
C TRP A 180 -9.47 33.94 -7.63
N CYS A 181 -10.44 33.98 -6.74
CA CYS A 181 -11.77 34.53 -7.00
C CYS A 181 -11.74 36.06 -7.19
N ASP A 182 -10.75 36.73 -6.58
CA ASP A 182 -10.58 38.16 -6.55
C ASP A 182 -9.14 38.59 -6.85
N ASP A 183 -8.95 39.86 -7.24
CA ASP A 183 -7.64 40.44 -7.55
C ASP A 183 -6.77 40.60 -6.30
N CYS A 184 -7.38 40.72 -5.12
CA CYS A 184 -6.69 40.77 -3.86
C CYS A 184 -6.18 39.39 -3.39
N ARG A 185 -6.60 38.32 -4.10
CA ARG A 185 -6.27 36.93 -3.78
C ARG A 185 -6.65 36.55 -2.34
N THR A 186 -7.82 37.01 -1.91
CA THR A 186 -8.33 36.73 -0.58
C THR A 186 -8.77 35.28 -0.48
N CYS A 187 -9.55 34.79 -1.48
CA CYS A 187 -9.98 33.39 -1.56
C CYS A 187 -9.81 32.85 -2.95
N GLY A 188 -9.62 31.54 -3.05
CA GLY A 188 -9.44 30.83 -4.29
C GLY A 188 -9.73 29.34 -4.15
N ILE A 189 -9.56 28.63 -5.25
CA ILE A 189 -9.68 27.18 -5.34
C ILE A 189 -8.44 26.61 -6.01
N GLU A 190 -7.97 25.48 -5.54
CA GLU A 190 -6.89 24.71 -6.17
C GLU A 190 -7.26 23.25 -6.31
N GLY A 191 -6.70 22.60 -7.34
CA GLY A 191 -6.71 21.17 -7.51
C GLY A 191 -5.30 20.65 -7.67
N ASP A 192 -5.01 19.48 -7.10
CA ASP A 192 -3.77 18.77 -7.33
C ASP A 192 -4.02 17.31 -7.69
N PHE A 193 -3.12 16.78 -8.48
CA PHE A 193 -3.08 15.39 -8.86
C PHE A 193 -1.62 14.94 -8.93
N PHE A 194 -1.31 13.77 -8.38
CA PHE A 194 0.00 13.17 -8.53
C PHE A 194 -0.08 11.66 -8.73
N PHE A 195 0.89 11.13 -9.43
CA PHE A 195 1.15 9.70 -9.47
C PHE A 195 2.64 9.43 -9.32
N LEU A 196 2.96 8.33 -8.66
CA LEU A 196 4.31 7.82 -8.58
C LEU A 196 4.39 6.57 -9.47
N GLY A 197 5.39 6.50 -10.35
CA GLY A 197 5.56 5.39 -11.28
C GLY A 197 5.53 4.04 -10.57
N ASN A 198 5.03 3.01 -11.24
CA ASN A 198 4.95 1.67 -10.69
C ASN A 198 6.34 1.14 -10.32
N SER A 199 6.50 0.68 -9.09
CA SER A 199 7.68 -0.07 -8.68
C SER A 199 7.44 -1.55 -8.90
N LEU A 200 8.43 -2.23 -9.47
CA LEU A 200 8.38 -3.65 -9.78
C LEU A 200 9.70 -4.30 -9.43
N ASN A 201 9.70 -5.10 -8.36
CA ASN A 201 10.81 -5.97 -8.01
C ASN A 201 10.52 -7.37 -8.55
N ARG A 202 11.47 -7.90 -9.33
CA ARG A 202 11.40 -9.25 -9.88
C ARG A 202 12.51 -10.10 -9.32
N PHE A 203 12.18 -11.34 -9.07
CA PHE A 203 13.11 -12.39 -8.69
C PHE A 203 12.86 -13.63 -9.55
N ALA A 204 13.93 -14.33 -9.93
CA ALA A 204 13.86 -15.61 -10.61
C ALA A 204 15.04 -16.49 -10.21
N ALA A 205 14.77 -17.75 -9.90
CA ALA A 205 15.78 -18.76 -9.68
C ALA A 205 15.31 -20.07 -10.31
N ALA A 206 16.24 -20.81 -10.91
CA ALA A 206 15.96 -22.10 -11.55
C ALA A 206 17.13 -23.05 -11.37
N SER A 207 16.84 -24.35 -11.31
CA SER A 207 17.84 -25.41 -11.27
C SER A 207 17.28 -26.67 -11.95
N ASP A 208 18.17 -27.38 -12.63
CA ASP A 208 17.92 -28.67 -13.27
C ASP A 208 17.88 -29.86 -12.29
N GLY A 209 17.92 -29.58 -11.00
CA GLY A 209 18.05 -30.57 -9.94
C GLY A 209 19.45 -30.64 -9.33
N SER A 210 20.43 -29.88 -9.85
CA SER A 210 21.79 -29.87 -9.31
C SER A 210 21.94 -29.08 -8.00
N GLN A 211 21.07 -28.10 -7.79
CA GLN A 211 21.06 -27.25 -6.58
C GLN A 211 19.75 -27.41 -5.82
N ILE A 212 19.81 -27.19 -4.51
CA ILE A 212 18.62 -27.17 -3.67
C ILE A 212 18.04 -25.77 -3.65
N LEU A 213 16.84 -25.61 -4.23
CA LEU A 213 16.01 -24.42 -4.17
C LEU A 213 14.72 -24.77 -3.46
N THR A 214 14.27 -23.90 -2.56
CA THR A 214 13.11 -24.19 -1.71
C THR A 214 12.26 -22.93 -1.46
N ARG A 215 11.01 -23.18 -1.08
CA ARG A 215 10.12 -22.16 -0.50
C ARG A 215 9.87 -22.52 0.97
N PRO A 216 10.30 -21.67 1.92
CA PRO A 216 10.13 -21.96 3.35
C PRO A 216 8.70 -21.65 3.80
N PHE A 217 8.19 -22.48 4.70
CA PHE A 217 6.92 -22.27 5.40
C PHE A 217 6.99 -22.87 6.81
N VAL A 218 5.96 -22.69 7.61
CA VAL A 218 5.81 -23.35 8.92
C VAL A 218 4.73 -24.42 8.79
N ASN A 219 5.11 -25.66 8.99
CA ASN A 219 4.20 -26.80 8.96
C ASN A 219 3.20 -26.70 10.11
N ALA A 220 1.93 -26.48 9.79
CA ALA A 220 0.88 -26.26 10.78
C ALA A 220 0.52 -27.49 11.63
N LEU A 221 0.90 -28.70 11.18
CA LEU A 221 0.68 -29.94 11.93
C LEU A 221 1.74 -30.16 13.00
N THR A 222 2.98 -29.72 12.75
CA THR A 222 4.11 -29.94 13.66
C THR A 222 4.54 -28.68 14.40
N GLY A 223 4.13 -27.49 13.91
CA GLY A 223 4.57 -26.19 14.40
C GLY A 223 6.05 -25.88 14.07
N ARG A 224 6.70 -26.66 13.21
CA ARG A 224 8.12 -26.52 12.87
C ARG A 224 8.31 -25.88 11.50
N PRO A 225 9.42 -25.15 11.29
CA PRO A 225 9.83 -24.74 9.96
C PRO A 225 9.97 -25.94 9.02
N ASP A 226 9.50 -25.80 7.79
CA ASP A 226 9.52 -26.80 6.73
C ASP A 226 9.68 -26.09 5.37
N VAL A 227 9.86 -26.86 4.30
CA VAL A 227 10.08 -26.31 2.97
C VAL A 227 9.37 -27.11 1.89
N GLU A 228 8.85 -26.41 0.89
CA GLU A 228 8.54 -26.99 -0.42
C GLU A 228 9.80 -26.99 -1.30
N LEU A 229 10.06 -28.14 -1.96
CA LEU A 229 11.19 -28.26 -2.87
C LEU A 229 10.85 -27.71 -4.24
N VAL A 230 11.54 -26.66 -4.65
CA VAL A 230 11.52 -26.17 -6.04
C VAL A 230 12.52 -26.96 -6.89
N SER A 231 13.69 -27.27 -6.32
CA SER A 231 14.70 -28.11 -6.97
C SER A 231 15.49 -28.89 -5.91
N SER A 232 15.80 -30.15 -6.19
CA SER A 232 16.63 -31.01 -5.33
C SER A 232 17.21 -32.15 -6.14
N PRO A 233 18.48 -32.54 -5.91
CA PRO A 233 19.14 -33.61 -6.66
C PRO A 233 18.37 -34.92 -6.64
N GLY A 234 18.11 -35.44 -7.87
CA GLY A 234 17.42 -36.72 -8.08
C GLY A 234 15.93 -36.73 -7.71
N VAL A 235 15.34 -35.61 -7.28
CA VAL A 235 13.95 -35.54 -6.82
C VAL A 235 13.11 -34.65 -7.74
N VAL A 236 13.49 -33.40 -7.89
CA VAL A 236 12.73 -32.39 -8.63
C VAL A 236 13.66 -31.36 -9.24
N ALA A 237 13.36 -30.93 -10.46
CA ALA A 237 13.94 -29.78 -11.14
C ALA A 237 12.88 -28.72 -11.29
N GLY A 238 13.25 -27.45 -11.18
CA GLY A 238 12.26 -26.40 -11.35
C GLY A 238 12.77 -24.99 -11.23
N ALA A 239 11.83 -24.06 -11.34
CA ALA A 239 12.04 -22.63 -11.25
C ALA A 239 10.99 -21.99 -10.37
N VAL A 240 11.41 -20.97 -9.64
CA VAL A 240 10.53 -20.06 -8.89
C VAL A 240 10.76 -18.64 -9.38
N THR A 241 9.66 -17.93 -9.61
CA THR A 241 9.67 -16.49 -9.93
C THR A 241 8.79 -15.73 -8.96
N SER A 242 9.16 -14.50 -8.63
CA SER A 242 8.32 -13.62 -7.84
C SER A 242 8.28 -12.23 -8.43
N GLU A 243 7.09 -11.63 -8.46
CA GLU A 243 6.87 -10.24 -8.83
C GLU A 243 6.20 -9.50 -7.67
N VAL A 244 6.83 -8.39 -7.27
CA VAL A 244 6.33 -7.52 -6.20
C VAL A 244 6.10 -6.13 -6.77
N ARG A 245 4.85 -5.68 -6.77
CA ARG A 245 4.43 -4.40 -7.37
C ARG A 245 3.92 -3.46 -6.30
N ASN A 246 4.14 -2.17 -6.53
CA ASN A 246 3.52 -1.09 -5.75
C ASN A 246 3.19 0.08 -6.67
N SER A 247 2.05 0.72 -6.45
CA SER A 247 1.63 1.96 -7.10
C SER A 247 1.07 2.95 -6.09
N LEU A 248 1.25 4.24 -6.36
CA LEU A 248 0.74 5.35 -5.56
C LEU A 248 0.18 6.43 -6.48
N ILE A 249 -1.07 6.79 -6.28
CA ILE A 249 -1.76 7.89 -6.97
C ILE A 249 -2.56 8.69 -5.95
N GLY A 250 -2.68 9.97 -6.15
CA GLY A 250 -3.50 10.82 -5.30
C GLY A 250 -3.85 12.15 -5.92
N GLY A 251 -4.76 12.85 -5.26
CA GLY A 251 -5.17 14.18 -5.67
C GLY A 251 -6.17 14.78 -4.70
N GLY A 252 -6.52 16.03 -4.93
CA GLY A 252 -7.46 16.74 -4.09
C GLY A 252 -7.95 18.03 -4.69
N VAL A 253 -8.97 18.59 -4.03
CA VAL A 253 -9.48 19.92 -4.34
C VAL A 253 -9.62 20.68 -3.02
N ASN A 254 -9.09 21.90 -2.98
CA ASN A 254 -9.01 22.72 -1.78
C ASN A 254 -9.54 24.13 -2.06
N GLY A 255 -10.29 24.68 -1.12
CA GLY A 255 -10.46 26.11 -0.97
C GLY A 255 -9.23 26.69 -0.30
N ILE A 256 -8.79 27.87 -0.72
CA ILE A 256 -7.65 28.60 -0.18
C ILE A 256 -8.19 29.95 0.30
N CYS A 257 -7.88 30.33 1.55
CA CYS A 257 -8.20 31.66 2.08
C CYS A 257 -6.96 32.27 2.70
N ASN A 258 -6.66 33.50 2.32
CA ASN A 258 -5.53 34.24 2.88
C ASN A 258 -5.79 34.63 4.34
N LEU A 259 -4.91 34.23 5.24
CA LEU A 259 -4.95 34.58 6.66
C LEU A 259 -4.21 35.89 6.93
N CYS A 260 -3.04 36.06 6.32
CA CYS A 260 -2.27 37.29 6.40
C CYS A 260 -1.34 37.40 5.20
N GLY A 261 -1.16 38.62 4.73
CA GLY A 261 -0.26 38.99 3.65
C GLY A 261 0.65 40.15 4.04
N THR A 262 1.86 40.11 3.57
CA THR A 262 2.86 41.20 3.65
C THR A 262 3.43 41.43 2.24
N PRO A 263 4.10 42.56 1.96
CA PRO A 263 4.71 42.77 0.66
C PRO A 263 5.63 41.65 0.18
N CYS A 264 6.25 40.95 1.12
CA CYS A 264 7.23 39.89 0.85
C CYS A 264 6.77 38.47 1.17
N GLY A 265 5.54 38.26 1.64
CA GLY A 265 5.09 36.94 2.04
C GLY A 265 3.58 36.86 2.29
N ARG A 266 3.07 35.63 2.24
CA ARG A 266 1.67 35.31 2.51
C ARG A 266 1.56 34.00 3.30
N LEU A 267 0.48 33.89 4.05
CA LEU A 267 0.04 32.68 4.73
C LEU A 267 -1.42 32.42 4.40
N ASP A 268 -1.71 31.24 3.92
CA ASP A 268 -3.04 30.81 3.48
C ASP A 268 -3.52 29.63 4.31
N PHE A 269 -4.79 29.62 4.63
CA PHE A 269 -5.52 28.48 5.17
C PHE A 269 -6.09 27.66 4.03
N LEU A 270 -6.03 26.34 4.18
CA LEU A 270 -6.52 25.37 3.20
C LEU A 270 -7.58 24.51 3.84
N ILE A 271 -8.68 24.29 3.13
CA ILE A 271 -9.71 23.33 3.50
C ILE A 271 -10.21 22.62 2.24
N GLY A 272 -10.35 21.30 2.29
CA GLY A 272 -10.75 20.61 1.07
C GLY A 272 -10.93 19.12 1.24
N TYR A 273 -10.84 18.43 0.13
CA TYR A 273 -10.98 16.99 0.00
C TYR A 273 -9.69 16.37 -0.54
N ARG A 274 -9.33 15.19 0.01
CA ARG A 274 -8.14 14.43 -0.39
C ARG A 274 -8.51 13.00 -0.72
N TYR A 275 -8.01 12.52 -1.87
CA TYR A 275 -8.07 11.13 -2.31
C TYR A 275 -6.67 10.56 -2.48
N TRP A 276 -6.45 9.33 -1.99
CA TRP A 276 -5.24 8.56 -2.24
C TRP A 276 -5.57 7.09 -2.50
N ASN A 277 -4.81 6.48 -3.42
CA ASN A 277 -4.79 5.05 -3.63
C ASN A 277 -3.36 4.53 -3.50
N VAL A 278 -3.18 3.54 -2.63
CA VAL A 278 -1.96 2.74 -2.49
C VAL A 278 -2.31 1.30 -2.81
N SER A 279 -1.74 0.75 -3.87
CA SER A 279 -1.98 -0.63 -4.28
C SER A 279 -0.68 -1.42 -4.30
N ASP A 280 -0.74 -2.64 -3.75
CA ASP A 280 0.37 -3.59 -3.71
C ASP A 280 -0.04 -4.94 -4.28
N SER A 281 0.92 -5.67 -4.85
CA SER A 281 0.75 -7.08 -5.14
C SER A 281 2.04 -7.87 -4.98
N VAL A 282 1.91 -9.11 -4.53
CA VAL A 282 2.95 -10.14 -4.51
C VAL A 282 2.41 -11.33 -5.28
N GLN A 283 3.12 -11.74 -6.32
CA GLN A 283 2.80 -12.94 -7.09
C GLN A 283 4.01 -13.85 -7.11
N ILE A 284 3.81 -15.14 -6.84
CA ILE A 284 4.85 -16.17 -6.84
C ILE A 284 4.39 -17.27 -7.78
N ASN A 285 5.25 -17.69 -8.71
CA ASN A 285 4.96 -18.78 -9.63
C ASN A 285 6.09 -19.80 -9.57
N GLU A 286 5.73 -21.06 -9.59
CA GLU A 286 6.63 -22.19 -9.68
C GLU A 286 6.31 -23.05 -10.87
N ASN A 287 7.37 -23.61 -11.48
CA ASN A 287 7.28 -24.62 -12.51
C ASN A 287 8.22 -25.75 -12.14
N LEU A 288 7.67 -26.88 -11.73
CA LEU A 288 8.42 -28.02 -11.22
C LEU A 288 8.25 -29.23 -12.12
N THR A 289 9.28 -30.08 -12.19
CA THR A 289 9.23 -31.38 -12.87
C THR A 289 9.83 -32.46 -11.99
N ALA A 290 9.09 -33.49 -11.67
CA ALA A 290 9.57 -34.64 -10.90
C ALA A 290 10.63 -35.41 -11.71
N LEU A 291 11.82 -35.64 -11.12
CA LEU A 291 12.94 -36.32 -11.78
C LEU A 291 12.92 -37.83 -11.53
N ALA A 292 12.34 -38.26 -10.42
CA ALA A 292 12.27 -39.67 -10.05
C ALA A 292 10.84 -40.08 -9.71
N ASN A 293 10.54 -41.37 -9.87
CA ASN A 293 9.29 -41.94 -9.41
C ASN A 293 9.23 -41.88 -7.88
N GLN A 294 8.28 -41.14 -7.36
CA GLN A 294 7.88 -41.18 -5.96
C GLN A 294 6.61 -42.03 -5.83
N THR A 295 6.29 -42.51 -4.63
CA THR A 295 5.17 -43.43 -4.39
C THR A 295 3.84 -42.98 -5.04
N ALA A 296 3.62 -41.67 -5.15
CA ALA A 296 2.39 -41.09 -5.68
C ALA A 296 2.61 -40.14 -6.89
N VAL A 297 3.87 -39.88 -7.28
CA VAL A 297 4.21 -38.91 -8.32
C VAL A 297 5.18 -39.57 -9.32
N PRO A 298 4.74 -39.93 -10.53
CA PRO A 298 5.61 -40.46 -11.57
C PRO A 298 6.65 -39.45 -12.03
N ALA A 299 7.84 -39.92 -12.40
CA ALA A 299 8.86 -39.07 -13.03
C ALA A 299 8.29 -38.40 -14.29
N GLY A 300 8.63 -37.14 -14.51
CA GLY A 300 8.11 -36.33 -15.62
C GLY A 300 6.78 -35.62 -15.30
N THR A 301 6.17 -35.85 -14.15
CA THR A 301 5.01 -35.05 -13.71
C THR A 301 5.42 -33.59 -13.54
N ARG A 302 4.62 -32.67 -14.10
CA ARG A 302 4.83 -31.23 -14.02
C ARG A 302 3.83 -30.59 -13.06
N PHE A 303 4.32 -29.63 -12.27
CA PHE A 303 3.52 -28.79 -11.39
C PHE A 303 3.71 -27.33 -11.77
N GLN A 304 2.61 -26.61 -11.91
CA GLN A 304 2.59 -25.15 -12.04
C GLN A 304 1.81 -24.60 -10.88
N ILE A 305 2.48 -23.90 -9.96
CA ILE A 305 1.90 -23.39 -8.72
C ILE A 305 1.94 -21.89 -8.76
N THR A 306 0.83 -21.26 -8.43
CA THR A 306 0.71 -19.79 -8.37
C THR A 306 0.10 -19.38 -7.04
N ASP A 307 0.77 -18.45 -6.35
CA ASP A 307 0.25 -17.73 -5.20
C ASP A 307 0.18 -16.24 -5.54
N ARG A 308 -0.95 -15.58 -5.25
CA ARG A 308 -1.13 -14.15 -5.46
C ARG A 308 -1.81 -13.50 -4.28
N PHE A 309 -1.20 -12.43 -3.80
CA PHE A 309 -1.73 -11.52 -2.79
C PHE A 309 -1.77 -10.12 -3.38
N ALA A 310 -2.93 -9.48 -3.36
CA ALA A 310 -3.08 -8.11 -3.83
C ALA A 310 -3.86 -7.29 -2.81
N THR A 311 -3.50 -6.03 -2.66
CA THR A 311 -4.19 -5.10 -1.77
C THR A 311 -4.40 -3.76 -2.46
N SER A 312 -5.51 -3.10 -2.12
CA SER A 312 -5.80 -1.73 -2.52
C SER A 312 -6.33 -0.95 -1.33
N ASN A 313 -5.81 0.24 -1.14
CA ASN A 313 -6.19 1.18 -0.10
C ASN A 313 -6.71 2.44 -0.78
N ASN A 314 -8.00 2.73 -0.66
CA ASN A 314 -8.65 3.90 -1.23
C ASN A 314 -9.05 4.85 -0.10
N PHE A 315 -8.23 5.85 0.15
CA PHE A 315 -8.48 6.87 1.16
C PHE A 315 -9.32 8.01 0.60
N HIS A 316 -10.35 8.39 1.35
CA HIS A 316 -11.22 9.52 1.11
C HIS A 316 -11.36 10.34 2.39
N GLY A 317 -10.99 11.62 2.38
CA GLY A 317 -11.01 12.40 3.61
C GLY A 317 -11.15 13.90 3.41
N GLY A 318 -11.64 14.58 4.44
CA GLY A 318 -11.56 16.03 4.57
C GLY A 318 -10.14 16.45 4.95
N MET A 319 -9.65 17.54 4.39
CA MET A 319 -8.29 18.05 4.60
C MET A 319 -8.34 19.48 5.12
N ILE A 320 -7.48 19.78 6.08
CA ILE A 320 -7.17 21.14 6.54
C ILE A 320 -5.66 21.34 6.48
N GLY A 321 -5.23 22.58 6.28
CA GLY A 321 -3.80 22.87 6.19
C GLY A 321 -3.46 24.34 6.17
N LEU A 322 -2.18 24.60 6.09
CA LEU A 322 -1.58 25.92 5.93
C LEU A 322 -0.58 25.87 4.79
N SER A 323 -0.52 26.94 4.00
CA SER A 323 0.49 27.17 2.98
C SER A 323 1.07 28.56 3.17
N GLY A 324 2.38 28.67 3.19
CA GLY A 324 3.07 29.95 3.31
C GLY A 324 4.15 30.10 2.23
N GLU A 325 4.34 31.32 1.77
CA GLU A 325 5.42 31.67 0.83
C GLU A 325 6.02 33.02 1.22
N LYS A 326 7.36 33.09 1.16
CA LYS A 326 8.11 34.34 1.34
C LYS A 326 9.00 34.56 0.12
N GLN A 327 8.94 35.76 -0.44
CA GLN A 327 9.72 36.16 -1.61
C GLN A 327 10.67 37.30 -1.26
N ARG A 328 11.87 37.26 -1.82
CA ARG A 328 12.86 38.35 -1.73
C ARG A 328 13.56 38.50 -3.09
N GLY A 329 13.24 39.60 -3.78
CA GLY A 329 13.64 39.77 -5.16
C GLY A 329 13.11 38.63 -6.02
N ARG A 330 13.97 38.00 -6.80
CA ARG A 330 13.61 36.86 -7.64
C ARG A 330 13.55 35.49 -6.92
N TRP A 331 14.03 35.41 -5.68
CA TRP A 331 14.06 34.15 -4.91
C TRP A 331 12.81 34.03 -4.03
N PHE A 332 12.31 32.81 -3.92
CA PHE A 332 11.23 32.50 -2.99
C PHE A 332 11.46 31.21 -2.23
N VAL A 333 10.87 31.13 -1.05
CA VAL A 333 10.81 29.92 -0.24
C VAL A 333 9.36 29.75 0.20
N GLY A 334 8.82 28.56 0.08
CA GLY A 334 7.46 28.23 0.51
C GLY A 334 7.41 26.92 1.26
N GLY A 335 6.37 26.79 2.07
CA GLY A 335 6.06 25.57 2.80
C GLY A 335 4.57 25.30 2.82
N ARG A 336 4.20 24.03 2.90
CA ARG A 336 2.83 23.58 3.04
C ARG A 336 2.78 22.47 4.08
N ALA A 337 1.83 22.53 4.99
CA ALA A 337 1.54 21.46 5.93
C ALA A 337 0.05 21.25 5.98
N SER A 338 -0.39 20.01 5.84
CA SER A 338 -1.80 19.66 5.89
C SER A 338 -2.02 18.30 6.56
N VAL A 339 -3.23 18.08 7.03
CA VAL A 339 -3.68 16.78 7.54
C VAL A 339 -5.05 16.48 6.95
N ALA A 340 -5.19 15.29 6.40
CA ALA A 340 -6.49 14.77 6.00
C ALA A 340 -6.94 13.67 6.97
N LEU A 341 -8.22 13.72 7.33
CA LEU A 341 -8.88 12.76 8.21
C LEU A 341 -10.01 12.11 7.41
N GLY A 342 -10.08 10.78 7.41
CA GLY A 342 -11.08 10.14 6.57
C GLY A 342 -11.12 8.63 6.71
N VAL A 343 -11.73 8.01 5.72
CA VAL A 343 -11.92 6.56 5.63
C VAL A 343 -11.01 5.99 4.56
N ASN A 344 -10.29 4.95 4.91
CA ASN A 344 -9.55 4.10 4.00
C ASN A 344 -10.37 2.85 3.70
N SER A 345 -10.94 2.76 2.49
CA SER A 345 -11.58 1.56 1.98
C SER A 345 -10.51 0.58 1.50
N GLN A 346 -10.37 -0.53 2.21
CA GLN A 346 -9.34 -1.53 2.00
C GLN A 346 -9.91 -2.75 1.30
N THR A 347 -9.23 -3.21 0.25
CA THR A 347 -9.54 -4.44 -0.46
C THR A 347 -8.32 -5.36 -0.40
N ILE A 348 -8.54 -6.63 -0.12
CA ILE A 348 -7.51 -7.66 -0.07
C ILE A 348 -7.99 -8.84 -0.89
N ASP A 349 -7.22 -9.19 -1.93
CA ASP A 349 -7.49 -10.32 -2.82
C ASP A 349 -6.40 -11.37 -2.63
N ILE A 350 -6.77 -12.59 -2.23
CA ILE A 350 -5.89 -13.73 -2.09
C ILE A 350 -6.38 -14.82 -3.03
N SER A 351 -5.53 -15.26 -3.95
CA SER A 351 -5.87 -16.29 -4.93
C SER A 351 -4.66 -17.15 -5.26
N GLY A 352 -4.90 -18.41 -5.61
CA GLY A 352 -3.88 -19.32 -6.04
C GLY A 352 -4.44 -20.52 -6.80
N SER A 353 -3.55 -21.22 -7.49
CA SER A 353 -3.87 -22.42 -8.24
C SER A 353 -2.67 -23.33 -8.36
N THR A 354 -2.93 -24.63 -8.46
CA THR A 354 -1.94 -25.67 -8.78
C THR A 354 -2.43 -26.45 -9.97
N VAL A 355 -1.64 -26.49 -11.05
CA VAL A 355 -1.91 -27.33 -12.22
C VAL A 355 -0.93 -28.50 -12.22
N ILE A 356 -1.46 -29.72 -12.22
CA ILE A 356 -0.68 -30.96 -12.22
C ILE A 356 -0.87 -31.64 -13.58
N THR A 357 0.24 -31.95 -14.26
CA THR A 357 0.25 -32.62 -15.54
C THR A 357 1.07 -33.90 -15.43
N PRO A 358 0.45 -35.09 -15.35
CA PRO A 358 1.16 -36.37 -15.38
C PRO A 358 1.86 -36.60 -16.74
N PRO A 359 2.89 -37.44 -16.79
CA PRO A 359 3.54 -37.82 -18.05
C PRO A 359 2.53 -38.41 -19.05
N GLY A 360 2.43 -37.79 -20.23
CA GLY A 360 1.46 -38.22 -21.26
C GLY A 360 -0.02 -37.98 -20.92
N GLY A 361 -0.31 -37.36 -19.77
CA GLY A 361 -1.67 -37.07 -19.31
C GLY A 361 -2.12 -35.66 -19.62
N THR A 362 -3.37 -35.36 -19.28
CA THR A 362 -3.96 -34.02 -19.39
C THR A 362 -3.71 -33.20 -18.15
N PRO A 363 -3.48 -31.86 -18.28
CA PRO A 363 -3.40 -30.96 -17.12
C PRO A 363 -4.69 -30.94 -16.31
N THR A 364 -4.58 -31.04 -14.99
CA THR A 364 -5.67 -30.89 -14.04
C THR A 364 -5.41 -29.72 -13.12
N SER A 365 -6.35 -28.79 -13.01
CA SER A 365 -6.26 -27.60 -12.17
C SER A 365 -6.96 -27.81 -10.84
N TYR A 366 -6.31 -27.38 -9.77
CA TYR A 366 -6.80 -27.41 -8.39
C TYR A 366 -6.77 -26.00 -7.82
N PRO A 367 -7.73 -25.62 -6.96
CA PRO A 367 -7.69 -24.36 -6.23
C PRO A 367 -6.57 -24.39 -5.16
N GLY A 368 -5.87 -23.28 -5.00
CA GLY A 368 -4.78 -23.12 -4.02
C GLY A 368 -3.39 -23.37 -4.60
N GLY A 369 -2.44 -22.60 -4.08
CA GLY A 369 -0.99 -22.76 -4.25
C GLY A 369 -0.34 -23.33 -2.99
N LEU A 370 0.88 -22.90 -2.66
CA LEU A 370 1.53 -23.23 -1.39
C LEU A 370 0.99 -22.38 -0.24
N LEU A 371 1.00 -21.04 -0.42
CA LEU A 371 0.63 -20.06 0.61
C LEU A 371 -0.82 -19.57 0.48
N THR A 372 -1.50 -19.95 -0.61
CA THR A 372 -2.90 -19.61 -0.88
C THR A 372 -3.73 -20.88 -0.94
N GLN A 373 -4.43 -21.18 0.13
CA GLN A 373 -5.27 -22.37 0.26
C GLN A 373 -6.76 -21.98 0.31
N PRO A 374 -7.70 -22.88 0.14
CA PRO A 374 -9.13 -22.58 0.31
C PRO A 374 -9.46 -21.92 1.65
N SER A 375 -8.61 -22.10 2.67
CA SER A 375 -8.76 -21.53 4.01
C SER A 375 -8.46 -20.03 4.10
N ASN A 376 -7.71 -19.45 3.16
CA ASN A 376 -7.38 -18.02 3.13
C ASN A 376 -7.64 -17.32 1.79
N THR A 377 -8.00 -18.06 0.74
CA THR A 377 -8.37 -17.44 -0.54
C THR A 377 -9.69 -16.71 -0.45
N GLY A 378 -9.80 -15.58 -1.13
CA GLY A 378 -11.04 -14.79 -1.15
C GLY A 378 -10.80 -13.33 -1.49
N HIS A 379 -11.91 -12.62 -1.60
CA HIS A 379 -11.98 -11.17 -1.75
C HIS A 379 -12.51 -10.57 -0.46
N TYR A 380 -11.69 -9.79 0.22
CA TYR A 380 -12.01 -9.22 1.53
C TYR A 380 -12.03 -7.71 1.45
N THR A 381 -13.07 -7.09 1.99
CA THR A 381 -13.21 -5.64 2.05
C THR A 381 -13.43 -5.19 3.48
N ARG A 382 -12.86 -4.05 3.83
CA ARG A 382 -13.05 -3.40 5.13
C ARG A 382 -12.83 -1.91 5.00
N SER A 383 -13.35 -1.15 5.96
CA SER A 383 -13.09 0.27 6.09
C SER A 383 -12.38 0.54 7.40
N ALA A 384 -11.39 1.43 7.38
CA ALA A 384 -10.66 1.86 8.56
C ALA A 384 -10.52 3.38 8.57
N PHE A 385 -10.60 4.00 9.74
CA PHE A 385 -10.24 5.40 9.88
C PHE A 385 -8.74 5.57 9.62
N ALA A 386 -8.37 6.59 8.85
CA ALA A 386 -6.98 6.89 8.56
C ALA A 386 -6.69 8.39 8.69
N VAL A 387 -5.44 8.68 9.05
CA VAL A 387 -4.89 10.02 9.15
C VAL A 387 -3.76 10.15 8.13
N VAL A 388 -3.81 11.25 7.34
CA VAL A 388 -2.88 11.49 6.24
C VAL A 388 -2.26 12.89 6.40
N PRO A 389 -1.18 13.05 7.19
CA PRO A 389 -0.38 14.25 7.20
C PRO A 389 0.51 14.33 5.94
N GLU A 390 0.60 15.55 5.40
CA GLU A 390 1.48 15.90 4.28
C GLU A 390 2.24 17.19 4.61
N VAL A 391 3.56 17.18 4.41
CA VAL A 391 4.43 18.33 4.59
C VAL A 391 5.30 18.49 3.35
N GLY A 392 5.39 19.71 2.84
CA GLY A 392 6.26 20.05 1.72
C GLY A 392 6.95 21.39 1.96
N VAL A 393 8.18 21.48 1.50
CA VAL A 393 8.95 22.73 1.42
C VAL A 393 9.46 22.90 0.01
N ARG A 394 9.52 24.14 -0.46
CA ARG A 394 10.03 24.46 -1.80
C ARG A 394 10.87 25.74 -1.76
N ALA A 395 11.88 25.80 -2.60
CA ALA A 395 12.67 27.00 -2.84
C ALA A 395 12.92 27.16 -4.33
N GLY A 396 12.87 28.37 -4.83
CA GLY A 396 12.98 28.59 -6.26
C GLY A 396 13.25 30.03 -6.63
N ALA A 397 13.23 30.26 -7.93
CA ALA A 397 13.46 31.60 -8.49
C ALA A 397 12.45 31.91 -9.59
N GLN A 398 12.07 33.15 -9.68
CA GLN A 398 11.32 33.72 -10.78
C GLN A 398 12.26 33.95 -11.95
N ILE A 399 11.94 33.35 -13.09
CA ILE A 399 12.75 33.42 -14.30
C ILE A 399 12.22 34.47 -15.26
N THR A 400 10.88 34.56 -15.38
CA THR A 400 10.16 35.60 -16.14
C THR A 400 9.01 36.15 -15.30
N GLU A 401 8.31 37.18 -15.78
CA GLU A 401 7.12 37.71 -15.12
C GLU A 401 6.07 36.64 -14.81
N HIS A 402 5.97 35.60 -15.65
CA HIS A 402 4.94 34.56 -15.56
C HIS A 402 5.49 33.18 -15.16
N ALA A 403 6.80 32.99 -15.13
CA ALA A 403 7.39 31.65 -14.93
C ALA A 403 8.34 31.60 -13.75
N ARG A 404 8.19 30.55 -12.93
CA ARG A 404 9.04 30.23 -11.78
C ARG A 404 9.52 28.78 -11.88
N VAL A 405 10.77 28.54 -11.46
CA VAL A 405 11.32 27.20 -11.29
C VAL A 405 11.64 26.97 -9.82
N PHE A 406 11.46 25.73 -9.37
CA PHE A 406 11.73 25.41 -7.98
C PHE A 406 12.18 23.98 -7.78
N VAL A 407 12.88 23.75 -6.68
CA VAL A 407 13.13 22.46 -6.10
C VAL A 407 12.34 22.36 -4.79
N GLY A 408 11.77 21.20 -4.53
CA GLY A 408 11.01 20.93 -3.32
C GLY A 408 11.37 19.60 -2.69
N TYR A 409 11.02 19.45 -1.43
CA TYR A 409 11.01 18.19 -0.70
C TYR A 409 9.63 17.97 -0.12
N ASN A 410 9.12 16.75 -0.28
CA ASN A 410 7.79 16.39 0.20
C ASN A 410 7.88 15.12 1.05
N PHE A 411 7.09 15.10 2.10
CA PHE A 411 6.84 13.94 2.96
C PHE A 411 5.34 13.75 3.10
N LEU A 412 4.90 12.53 2.86
CA LEU A 412 3.51 12.12 3.09
C LEU A 412 3.49 10.85 3.93
N TYR A 413 2.47 10.73 4.76
CA TYR A 413 2.23 9.56 5.60
C TYR A 413 0.75 9.18 5.56
N MET A 414 0.46 7.90 5.70
CA MET A 414 -0.90 7.37 5.80
C MET A 414 -0.92 6.23 6.82
N SER A 415 -1.76 6.35 7.82
CA SER A 415 -1.99 5.30 8.81
C SER A 415 -2.96 4.23 8.32
N ASN A 416 -2.96 3.06 8.95
CA ASN A 416 -3.91 1.97 8.71
C ASN A 416 -3.98 1.53 7.24
N VAL A 417 -2.85 1.16 6.67
CA VAL A 417 -2.72 0.66 5.29
C VAL A 417 -2.58 -0.86 5.31
N VAL A 418 -3.30 -1.57 4.46
CA VAL A 418 -3.07 -3.01 4.20
C VAL A 418 -2.03 -3.17 3.10
N ARG A 419 -1.02 -4.03 3.33
CA ARG A 419 0.05 -4.31 2.38
C ARG A 419 0.01 -5.80 1.99
N ALA A 420 0.26 -6.11 0.74
CA ALA A 420 0.13 -7.48 0.21
C ALA A 420 1.07 -8.48 0.93
N GLY A 421 2.32 -8.07 1.19
CA GLY A 421 3.28 -8.91 1.88
C GLY A 421 2.91 -9.22 3.35
N ASP A 422 2.21 -8.29 4.03
CA ASP A 422 1.74 -8.51 5.40
C ASP A 422 0.60 -9.53 5.49
N GLN A 423 -0.13 -9.78 4.39
CA GLN A 423 -1.23 -10.74 4.35
C GLN A 423 -0.75 -12.19 4.15
N ILE A 424 0.54 -12.40 3.90
CA ILE A 424 1.11 -13.73 3.74
C ILE A 424 1.20 -14.41 5.11
N ASP A 425 0.48 -15.53 5.26
CA ASP A 425 0.64 -16.45 6.40
C ASP A 425 1.49 -17.63 5.98
N LEU A 426 2.66 -17.78 6.60
CA LEU A 426 3.59 -18.86 6.31
C LEU A 426 3.20 -20.20 6.97
N ARG A 427 2.18 -20.24 7.83
CA ARG A 427 1.70 -21.47 8.44
C ARG A 427 0.85 -22.24 7.43
N VAL A 428 1.35 -23.35 6.93
CA VAL A 428 0.68 -24.16 5.91
C VAL A 428 0.33 -25.51 6.49
N ASN A 429 -0.92 -25.95 6.28
CA ASN A 429 -1.32 -27.32 6.57
C ASN A 429 -1.03 -28.18 5.33
N PRO A 430 -0.02 -29.10 5.36
CA PRO A 430 0.32 -29.91 4.20
C PRO A 430 -0.83 -30.81 3.70
N ASN A 431 -1.79 -31.14 4.55
CA ASN A 431 -2.95 -31.94 4.15
C ASN A 431 -3.92 -31.18 3.24
N GLN A 432 -3.86 -29.84 3.23
CA GLN A 432 -4.69 -28.99 2.37
C GLN A 432 -4.04 -28.70 1.01
N LEU A 433 -2.77 -29.09 0.81
CA LEU A 433 -2.09 -28.88 -0.46
C LEU A 433 -2.71 -29.74 -1.57
N PRO A 434 -2.85 -29.20 -2.81
CA PRO A 434 -3.30 -29.98 -3.96
C PRO A 434 -2.40 -31.21 -4.22
N PRO A 435 -2.97 -32.35 -4.67
CA PRO A 435 -4.37 -32.56 -5.08
C PRO A 435 -5.33 -32.90 -3.92
N ASN A 436 -4.82 -33.07 -2.71
CA ASN A 436 -5.62 -33.65 -1.62
C ASN A 436 -6.75 -32.73 -1.17
N ASN A 437 -6.59 -31.40 -1.23
CA ASN A 437 -7.55 -30.38 -0.74
C ASN A 437 -8.22 -30.79 0.57
N GLY A 438 -7.46 -31.44 1.42
CA GLY A 438 -7.96 -32.42 2.33
C GLY A 438 -8.46 -31.93 3.65
N LEU A 439 -8.97 -32.86 4.31
CA LEU A 439 -9.89 -32.78 5.41
C LEU A 439 -9.22 -33.13 6.75
N GLY A 440 -8.06 -32.64 7.05
CA GLY A 440 -7.43 -32.94 8.34
C GLY A 440 -6.51 -31.83 8.84
N GLY A 441 -6.55 -31.56 10.14
CA GLY A 441 -5.72 -30.56 10.78
C GLY A 441 -6.30 -29.14 10.73
N PRO A 442 -5.54 -28.12 11.15
CA PRO A 442 -5.98 -26.74 11.22
C PRO A 442 -6.19 -26.14 9.83
N ALA A 443 -7.20 -25.28 9.69
CA ALA A 443 -7.45 -24.50 8.47
C ALA A 443 -6.39 -23.38 8.35
N LEU A 444 -5.22 -23.70 7.83
CA LEU A 444 -4.07 -22.82 7.67
C LEU A 444 -3.43 -23.03 6.28
N PRO A 445 -2.98 -21.94 5.62
CA PRO A 445 -2.88 -20.57 6.10
C PRO A 445 -4.25 -19.94 6.36
N ALA A 446 -4.33 -18.97 7.28
CA ALA A 446 -5.56 -18.29 7.63
C ALA A 446 -5.48 -16.81 7.22
N PHE A 447 -6.60 -16.27 6.78
CA PHE A 447 -6.71 -14.83 6.56
C PHE A 447 -6.91 -14.12 7.90
N THR A 448 -5.96 -13.24 8.23
CA THR A 448 -6.06 -12.32 9.36
C THR A 448 -5.56 -10.95 8.89
N PRO A 449 -6.44 -9.96 8.71
CA PRO A 449 -6.05 -8.68 8.13
C PRO A 449 -5.06 -7.96 9.02
N LYS A 450 -3.86 -7.71 8.50
CA LYS A 450 -2.81 -6.94 9.15
C LYS A 450 -2.72 -5.56 8.51
N THR A 451 -2.60 -4.53 9.34
CA THR A 451 -2.38 -3.14 8.91
C THR A 451 -1.02 -2.64 9.36
N THR A 452 -0.48 -1.74 8.60
CA THR A 452 0.77 -1.04 8.87
C THR A 452 0.65 0.40 8.41
N ASP A 453 1.73 1.16 8.53
CA ASP A 453 1.78 2.54 8.04
C ASP A 453 2.49 2.60 6.69
N PHE A 454 2.11 3.61 5.90
CA PHE A 454 2.72 3.91 4.62
C PHE A 454 3.28 5.34 4.65
N TRP A 455 4.46 5.54 4.09
CA TRP A 455 5.01 6.85 3.81
C TRP A 455 5.67 6.91 2.44
N ALA A 456 5.68 8.12 1.87
CA ALA A 456 6.43 8.45 0.67
C ALA A 456 7.12 9.79 0.86
N GLN A 457 8.34 9.91 0.37
CA GLN A 457 9.12 11.14 0.50
C GLN A 457 10.13 11.28 -0.62
N GLY A 458 10.53 12.51 -0.89
CA GLY A 458 11.60 12.76 -1.84
C GLY A 458 11.61 14.17 -2.40
N ILE A 459 12.47 14.35 -3.40
CA ILE A 459 12.72 15.63 -4.07
C ILE A 459 11.73 15.80 -5.22
N SER A 460 11.33 17.04 -5.49
CA SER A 460 10.59 17.44 -6.67
C SER A 460 11.27 18.61 -7.39
N LEU A 461 11.22 18.60 -8.72
CA LEU A 461 11.64 19.70 -9.57
C LEU A 461 10.40 20.23 -10.30
N GLY A 462 10.14 21.51 -10.24
CA GLY A 462 8.90 22.07 -10.75
C GLY A 462 9.05 23.37 -11.53
N LEU A 463 8.10 23.56 -12.44
CA LEU A 463 7.82 24.80 -13.14
C LEU A 463 6.41 25.26 -12.76
N GLU A 464 6.28 26.53 -12.39
CA GLU A 464 4.99 27.17 -12.10
C GLU A 464 4.80 28.36 -13.03
N LEU A 465 3.61 28.44 -13.60
CA LEU A 465 3.15 29.54 -14.45
C LEU A 465 2.04 30.31 -13.72
N ARG A 466 2.07 31.64 -13.80
CA ARG A 466 1.08 32.57 -13.19
C ARG A 466 0.60 33.57 -14.22
N TYR A 467 -0.73 33.73 -14.31
CA TYR A 467 -1.42 34.64 -15.25
C TYR A 467 -2.56 35.37 -14.58
#